data_8a6c666886c082d269c6ac38320fbe21
#
_entry.id   8a6c666886c082d269c6ac38320fbe21
#
_cell.length_a   1.000
_cell.length_b   1.000
_cell.length_c   1.000
_cell.angle_alpha   90.00
_cell.angle_beta   90.00
_cell.angle_gamma   90.00
#
_symmetry.space_group_name_H-M   'P 1'
#
loop_
_entity.id
_entity.type
_entity.pdbx_description
1 polymer ?
#
loop_
_entity_poly.entity_id
_entity_poly.type
_entity_poly.pdbx_seq_one_letter_code
_entity_poly.pdbx_strand_id
1 'polypeptide(L)'
;MAIVPGLKGRGVSGCNDIMRGEETQLLGILDWLKSKATEQDVFCCMPGTHCKWVRIEQGTINQFSTTFSGELFANINRDSSLVRGLPSSDHIDTEAFKLGLETSQKQGGLLPHLFSARSN
;
A
#
# COMPACT_ATOMS: atom_id res chain seq x y z
N MET A 1 -20.98 22.64 -7.68
CA MET A 1 -20.32 21.35 -7.45
C MET A 1 -19.00 21.65 -6.72
N ALA A 2 -18.78 21.09 -5.54
CA ALA A 2 -17.53 21.25 -4.81
C ALA A 2 -16.64 20.03 -5.12
N ILE A 3 -15.36 20.27 -5.39
CA ILE A 3 -14.35 19.23 -5.62
C ILE A 3 -13.39 19.30 -4.44
N VAL A 4 -13.17 18.18 -3.77
CA VAL A 4 -12.14 18.08 -2.73
C VAL A 4 -10.78 18.07 -3.41
N PRO A 5 -9.87 19.00 -3.08
CA PRO A 5 -8.52 19.00 -3.63
C PRO A 5 -7.74 17.82 -3.05
N GLY A 6 -6.82 17.26 -3.83
CA GLY A 6 -5.89 16.26 -3.33
C GLY A 6 -4.96 16.78 -2.24
N LEU A 7 -4.25 15.89 -1.57
CA LEU A 7 -3.22 16.24 -0.59
C LEU A 7 -1.83 16.12 -1.18
N LYS A 8 -0.95 17.03 -0.77
CA LYS A 8 0.48 16.97 -1.05
C LYS A 8 1.23 17.06 0.27
N GLY A 9 2.23 16.21 0.44
CA GLY A 9 3.02 16.15 1.66
C GLY A 9 4.39 15.52 1.43
N ARG A 10 5.07 15.22 2.53
CA ARG A 10 6.31 14.45 2.53
C ARG A 10 6.06 13.08 3.12
N GLY A 11 6.48 12.04 2.40
CA GLY A 11 6.47 10.67 2.87
C GLY A 11 7.57 10.38 3.89
N VAL A 12 7.57 9.17 4.44
CA VAL A 12 8.57 8.72 5.43
C VAL A 12 10.00 8.74 4.89
N SER A 13 10.18 8.62 3.58
CA SER A 13 11.48 8.75 2.91
C SER A 13 11.96 10.19 2.77
N GLY A 14 11.18 11.19 3.19
CA GLY A 14 11.44 12.61 2.96
C GLY A 14 11.13 13.09 1.55
N CYS A 15 10.74 12.21 0.64
CA CYS A 15 10.32 12.56 -0.72
C CYS A 15 8.93 13.18 -0.74
N ASN A 16 8.67 14.03 -1.74
CA ASN A 16 7.32 14.55 -1.97
C ASN A 16 6.38 13.41 -2.36
N ASP A 17 5.17 13.47 -1.83
CA ASP A 17 4.11 12.51 -2.10
C ASP A 17 2.79 13.23 -2.33
N ILE A 18 1.89 12.59 -3.06
CA ILE A 18 0.56 13.12 -3.38
C ILE A 18 -0.49 12.03 -3.24
N MET A 19 -1.71 12.43 -2.88
CA MET A 19 -2.90 11.59 -3.01
C MET A 19 -4.05 12.40 -3.60
N ARG A 20 -4.91 11.73 -4.34
CA ARG A 20 -6.08 12.35 -4.94
C ARG A 20 -7.23 11.34 -5.03
N GLY A 21 -8.22 11.56 -4.16
CA GLY A 21 -9.39 10.69 -3.99
C GLY A 21 -9.42 10.07 -2.60
N GLU A 22 -8.30 9.53 -2.14
CA GLU A 22 -8.17 8.86 -0.84
C GLU A 22 -8.35 9.85 0.34
N GLU A 23 -8.05 11.13 0.14
CA GLU A 23 -8.31 12.17 1.14
C GLU A 23 -9.78 12.23 1.57
N THR A 24 -10.71 11.91 0.68
CA THR A 24 -12.14 11.86 1.01
C THR A 24 -12.44 10.73 2.00
N GLN A 25 -11.81 9.57 1.84
CA GLN A 25 -11.92 8.45 2.78
C GLN A 25 -11.29 8.82 4.14
N LEU A 26 -10.15 9.51 4.11
CA LEU A 26 -9.47 9.97 5.33
C LEU A 26 -10.29 10.98 6.10
N LEU A 27 -11.00 11.89 5.42
CA LEU A 27 -11.93 12.82 6.08
C LEU A 27 -13.03 12.05 6.82
N GLY A 28 -13.58 10.99 6.23
CA GLY A 28 -14.53 10.11 6.90
C GLY A 28 -13.94 9.39 8.12
N ILE A 29 -12.70 8.92 8.02
CA ILE A 29 -11.98 8.30 9.15
C ILE A 29 -11.75 9.31 10.28
N LEU A 30 -11.33 10.53 9.95
CA LEU A 30 -11.12 11.60 10.93
C LEU A 30 -12.41 11.96 11.66
N ASP A 31 -13.52 12.06 10.94
CA ASP A 31 -14.84 12.32 11.54
C ASP A 31 -15.28 11.18 12.46
N TRP A 32 -15.08 9.95 12.04
CA TRP A 32 -15.35 8.77 12.86
C TRP A 32 -14.49 8.73 14.13
N LEU A 33 -13.17 9.01 14.03
CA LEU A 33 -12.27 9.07 15.20
C LEU A 33 -12.73 10.14 16.20
N LYS A 34 -13.12 11.32 15.72
CA LYS A 34 -13.68 12.39 16.56
C LYS A 34 -14.96 11.93 17.28
N SER A 35 -15.85 11.21 16.59
CA SER A 35 -17.09 10.70 17.19
C SER A 35 -16.84 9.67 18.31
N LYS A 36 -15.68 9.00 18.29
CA LYS A 36 -15.25 8.04 19.33
C LYS A 36 -14.46 8.68 20.47
N ALA A 37 -14.23 9.99 20.41
CA ALA A 37 -13.38 10.72 21.36
C ALA A 37 -11.99 10.05 21.54
N THR A 38 -11.45 9.50 20.45
CA THR A 38 -10.16 8.81 20.45
C THR A 38 -9.08 9.80 20.11
N GLU A 39 -8.18 10.05 21.06
CA GLU A 39 -6.97 10.86 20.84
C GLU A 39 -5.75 10.03 20.45
N GLN A 40 -5.96 8.75 20.16
CA GLN A 40 -4.86 7.84 19.83
C GLN A 40 -4.30 8.12 18.44
N ASP A 41 -3.01 7.96 18.31
CA ASP A 41 -2.34 7.93 17.01
C ASP A 41 -2.83 6.70 16.22
N VAL A 42 -3.15 6.91 14.97
CA VAL A 42 -3.71 5.87 14.08
C VAL A 42 -2.86 5.76 12.82
N PHE A 43 -2.57 4.52 12.45
CA PHE A 43 -2.04 4.19 11.14
C PHE A 43 -3.14 3.62 10.26
N CYS A 44 -3.38 4.26 9.11
CA CYS A 44 -4.30 3.76 8.10
C CYS A 44 -3.51 3.18 6.94
N CYS A 45 -3.85 1.95 6.56
CA CYS A 45 -3.43 1.34 5.31
C CYS A 45 -4.62 1.33 4.34
N MET A 46 -4.44 1.89 3.17
CA MET A 46 -5.45 1.98 2.13
C MET A 46 -4.94 1.24 0.89
N PRO A 47 -5.15 -0.09 0.81
CA PRO A 47 -4.71 -0.91 -0.32
C PRO A 47 -5.39 -0.48 -1.61
N GLY A 48 -4.64 -0.51 -2.71
CA GLY A 48 -5.14 -0.16 -4.04
C GLY A 48 -4.06 -0.31 -5.09
N THR A 49 -4.30 0.24 -6.27
CA THR A 49 -3.30 0.35 -7.34
C THR A 49 -2.01 0.97 -6.80
N HIS A 50 -2.16 2.05 -6.05
CA HIS A 50 -1.11 2.63 -5.21
C HIS A 50 -1.59 2.58 -3.76
N CYS A 51 -0.92 1.81 -2.92
CA CYS A 51 -1.29 1.68 -1.52
C CYS A 51 -0.82 2.92 -0.74
N LYS A 52 -1.71 3.52 0.02
CA LYS A 52 -1.40 4.66 0.90
C LYS A 52 -1.24 4.20 2.34
N TRP A 53 -0.19 4.66 2.96
CA TRP A 53 0.09 4.52 4.39
C TRP A 53 0.01 5.89 5.02
N VAL A 54 -0.93 6.10 5.92
CA VAL A 54 -1.24 7.41 6.48
C VAL A 54 -1.12 7.37 7.99
N ARG A 55 -0.40 8.33 8.54
CA ARG A 55 -0.28 8.54 9.98
C ARG A 55 -1.17 9.71 10.38
N ILE A 56 -2.10 9.42 11.29
CA ILE A 56 -3.01 10.39 11.88
C ILE A 56 -2.60 10.56 13.34
N GLU A 57 -2.27 11.78 13.73
CA GLU A 57 -1.89 12.14 15.09
C GLU A 57 -2.80 13.24 15.58
N GLN A 58 -3.39 13.07 16.76
CA GLN A 58 -4.28 14.04 17.37
C GLN A 58 -5.38 14.56 16.41
N GLY A 59 -5.96 13.65 15.63
CA GLY A 59 -7.01 13.97 14.67
C GLY A 59 -6.55 14.76 13.44
N THR A 60 -5.25 14.77 13.15
CA THR A 60 -4.66 15.45 11.99
C THR A 60 -3.84 14.47 11.15
N ILE A 61 -3.96 14.55 9.83
CA ILE A 61 -3.09 13.80 8.92
C ILE A 61 -1.70 14.42 9.00
N ASN A 62 -0.78 13.73 9.65
CA ASN A 62 0.58 14.23 9.85
C ASN A 62 1.50 13.86 8.70
N GLN A 63 1.41 12.62 8.24
CA GLN A 63 2.30 12.09 7.21
C GLN A 63 1.58 11.02 6.40
N PHE A 64 1.92 10.90 5.13
CA PHE A 64 1.51 9.77 4.32
C PHE A 64 2.60 9.36 3.35
N SER A 65 2.59 8.09 2.97
CA SER A 65 3.50 7.52 1.97
C SER A 65 2.74 6.61 1.03
N THR A 66 3.06 6.74 -0.24
CA THR A 66 2.51 5.89 -1.30
C THR A 66 3.49 4.79 -1.65
N THR A 67 3.00 3.56 -1.72
CA THR A 67 3.75 2.42 -2.25
C THR A 67 3.13 1.95 -3.56
N PHE A 68 3.98 1.74 -4.54
CA PHE A 68 3.63 1.23 -5.87
C PHE A 68 3.46 -0.28 -5.81
N SER A 69 2.36 -0.76 -5.21
CA SER A 69 2.16 -2.18 -4.89
C SER A 69 1.17 -2.87 -5.82
N GLY A 70 -0.07 -2.43 -5.87
CA GLY A 70 -1.09 -3.10 -6.70
C GLY A 70 -0.79 -3.03 -8.19
N GLU A 71 -0.32 -1.90 -8.68
CA GLU A 71 0.06 -1.74 -10.08
C GLU A 71 1.30 -2.57 -10.42
N LEU A 72 2.30 -2.62 -9.52
CA LEU A 72 3.48 -3.47 -9.70
C LEU A 72 3.07 -4.94 -9.80
N PHE A 73 2.22 -5.41 -8.88
CA PHE A 73 1.70 -6.76 -8.90
C PHE A 73 0.96 -7.07 -10.21
N ALA A 74 0.06 -6.19 -10.66
CA ALA A 74 -0.67 -6.35 -11.89
C ALA A 74 0.24 -6.41 -13.13
N ASN A 75 1.26 -5.57 -13.17
CA ASN A 75 2.22 -5.55 -14.27
C ASN A 75 3.10 -6.82 -14.29
N ILE A 76 3.54 -7.29 -13.12
CA ILE A 76 4.28 -8.55 -13.00
C ILE A 76 3.44 -9.72 -13.48
N ASN A 77 2.18 -9.81 -13.04
CA ASN A 77 1.28 -10.90 -13.41
C ASN A 77 0.91 -10.90 -14.91
N ARG A 78 0.86 -9.73 -15.54
CA ARG A 78 0.44 -9.63 -16.93
C ARG A 78 1.52 -10.05 -17.92
N ASP A 79 2.75 -9.60 -17.74
CA ASP A 79 3.77 -9.71 -18.81
C ASP A 79 5.22 -9.76 -18.27
N SER A 80 5.44 -10.35 -17.12
CA SER A 80 6.78 -10.50 -16.57
C SER A 80 7.41 -11.85 -16.92
N SER A 81 8.71 -11.87 -17.07
CA SER A 81 9.48 -13.11 -17.15
C SER A 81 9.33 -13.98 -15.90
N LEU A 82 8.93 -13.39 -14.77
CA LEU A 82 8.69 -14.12 -13.52
C LEU A 82 7.53 -15.10 -13.61
N VAL A 83 6.48 -14.74 -14.37
CA VAL A 83 5.26 -15.55 -14.48
C VAL A 83 5.11 -16.24 -15.85
N ARG A 84 6.00 -15.93 -16.79
CA ARG A 84 5.93 -16.50 -18.14
C ARG A 84 6.03 -18.01 -18.11
N GLY A 85 5.03 -18.69 -18.67
CA GLY A 85 4.96 -20.15 -18.73
C GLY A 85 4.42 -20.82 -17.47
N LEU A 86 4.03 -20.05 -16.46
CA LEU A 86 3.29 -20.57 -15.32
C LEU A 86 1.80 -20.65 -15.64
N PRO A 87 1.07 -21.67 -15.15
CA PRO A 87 -0.37 -21.73 -15.28
C PRO A 87 -1.01 -20.56 -14.53
N SER A 88 -2.00 -19.91 -15.16
CA SER A 88 -2.82 -18.94 -14.44
C SER A 88 -3.72 -19.67 -13.44
N SER A 89 -3.82 -19.18 -12.22
CA SER A 89 -4.72 -19.70 -11.21
C SER A 89 -5.51 -18.55 -10.62
N ASP A 90 -6.83 -18.70 -10.56
CA ASP A 90 -7.71 -17.79 -9.84
C ASP A 90 -7.74 -18.10 -8.33
N HIS A 91 -7.08 -19.17 -7.91
CA HIS A 91 -6.96 -19.56 -6.52
C HIS A 91 -5.74 -18.92 -5.86
N ILE A 92 -5.98 -18.31 -4.69
CA ILE A 92 -4.91 -17.84 -3.82
C ILE A 92 -4.34 -19.07 -3.09
N ASP A 93 -3.09 -19.41 -3.39
CA ASP A 93 -2.33 -20.39 -2.61
C ASP A 93 -1.87 -19.73 -1.31
N THR A 94 -2.51 -20.09 -0.22
CA THR A 94 -2.25 -19.51 1.10
C THR A 94 -0.85 -19.85 1.60
N GLU A 95 -0.32 -21.02 1.29
CA GLU A 95 1.02 -21.43 1.75
C GLU A 95 2.10 -20.70 0.94
N ALA A 96 1.92 -20.56 -0.37
CA ALA A 96 2.79 -19.74 -1.19
C ALA A 96 2.77 -18.27 -0.78
N PHE A 97 1.59 -17.74 -0.41
CA PHE A 97 1.47 -16.38 0.10
C PHE A 97 2.25 -16.18 1.42
N LYS A 98 2.13 -17.11 2.37
CA LYS A 98 2.88 -17.07 3.64
C LYS A 98 4.39 -17.12 3.39
N LEU A 99 4.85 -18.02 2.54
CA LEU A 99 6.26 -18.13 2.16
C LEU A 99 6.78 -16.83 1.55
N GLY A 100 5.99 -16.20 0.67
CA GLY A 100 6.29 -14.89 0.09
C GLY A 100 6.41 -13.80 1.15
N LEU A 101 5.47 -13.76 2.10
CA LEU A 101 5.48 -12.82 3.22
C LEU A 101 6.73 -12.98 4.10
N GLU A 102 7.06 -14.21 4.50
CA GLU A 102 8.26 -14.50 5.28
C GLU A 102 9.54 -14.13 4.51
N THR A 103 9.58 -14.41 3.21
CA THR A 103 10.72 -14.07 2.36
C THR A 103 10.89 -12.56 2.23
N SER A 104 9.80 -11.81 2.15
CA SER A 104 9.83 -10.35 2.05
C SER A 104 10.46 -9.65 3.27
N GLN A 105 10.49 -10.32 4.42
CA GLN A 105 11.09 -9.80 5.65
C GLN A 105 12.61 -10.02 5.74
N LYS A 106 13.17 -10.85 4.85
CA LYS A 106 14.61 -11.11 4.81
C LYS A 106 15.38 -9.92 4.25
N GLN A 107 16.66 -9.82 4.60
CA GLN A 107 17.54 -8.82 4.00
C GLN A 107 17.67 -9.01 2.49
N GLY A 108 17.85 -7.90 1.76
CA GLY A 108 18.06 -7.91 0.32
C GLY A 108 17.13 -7.00 -0.48
N GLY A 109 15.97 -6.66 0.10
CA GLY A 109 14.99 -5.81 -0.53
C GLY A 109 14.12 -6.52 -1.56
N LEU A 110 13.19 -5.78 -2.14
CA LEU A 110 12.12 -6.33 -2.97
C LEU A 110 12.63 -7.02 -4.24
N LEU A 111 13.56 -6.41 -4.98
CA LEU A 111 13.94 -6.89 -6.31
C LEU A 111 14.59 -8.28 -6.30
N PRO A 112 15.59 -8.59 -5.44
CA PRO A 112 16.11 -9.95 -5.33
C PRO A 112 15.05 -10.96 -4.91
N HIS A 113 14.16 -10.61 -3.98
CA HIS A 113 13.10 -11.51 -3.52
C HIS A 113 12.05 -11.79 -4.60
N LEU A 114 11.68 -10.80 -5.41
CA LEU A 114 10.82 -11.02 -6.56
C LEU A 114 11.42 -12.01 -7.55
N PHE A 115 12.72 -11.90 -7.83
CA PHE A 115 13.36 -12.84 -8.75
C PHE A 115 13.47 -14.26 -8.16
N SER A 116 13.69 -14.39 -6.86
CA SER A 116 13.75 -15.69 -6.19
C SER A 116 12.40 -16.44 -6.22
N ALA A 117 11.29 -15.76 -6.36
CA ALA A 117 9.97 -16.39 -6.50
C ALA A 117 9.87 -17.31 -7.73
N ARG A 118 10.70 -17.09 -8.77
CA ARG A 118 10.74 -17.96 -9.94
C ARG A 118 11.52 -19.26 -9.70
N SER A 119 12.40 -19.30 -8.72
CA SER A 119 13.30 -20.42 -8.45
C SER A 119 12.81 -21.36 -7.35
N ASN A 120 11.73 -20.99 -6.69
CA ASN A 120 11.04 -21.79 -5.69
C ASN A 120 9.77 -22.39 -6.29
#